data_2bbf971bec32c7a9edf703fbf0cfc6c0
#
_entry.id   2bbf971bec32c7a9edf703fbf0cfc6c0
#
_cell.length_a   1.000
_cell.length_b   1.000
_cell.length_c   1.000
_cell.angle_alpha   90.00
_cell.angle_beta   90.00
_cell.angle_gamma   90.00
#
_symmetry.space_group_name_H-M   'P 1'
#
loop_
_entity.id
_entity.type
_entity.pdbx_description
1 polymer ?
#
loop_
_entity_poly.entity_id
_entity_poly.type
_entity_poly.pdbx_seq_one_letter_code
_entity_poly.pdbx_strand_id
1 'polypeptide(L)'
;MELRAFEALRNVHFPEELFYQPPFDLSGGQKRRVAIAGVLAMHPDVLILDEPTAGLDPAGRDEILELLARMRRDLGITIILVSHSMEDVAKYVDRLFVMNDGELMLEGAPKEVFRHYKELEAVGLAAPQVTYIMHELKEKGLDVDLDATTIDEAKQTILDALMHRPTAN
;
A
#
# COMPACT_ATOMS: atom_id res chain seq x y z
N MET A 1 20.27 -14.37 21.55
CA MET A 1 19.41 -13.18 21.41
C MET A 1 19.98 -12.18 20.40
N GLU A 2 21.22 -11.77 20.52
CA GLU A 2 21.87 -10.81 19.58
C GLU A 2 21.81 -11.24 18.10
N LEU A 3 22.08 -12.50 17.79
CA LEU A 3 22.08 -12.99 16.41
C LEU A 3 20.72 -12.76 15.72
N ARG A 4 19.62 -13.02 16.40
CA ARG A 4 18.25 -12.78 15.87
C ARG A 4 17.94 -11.31 15.68
N ALA A 5 18.44 -10.45 16.57
CA ALA A 5 18.27 -9.01 16.45
C ALA A 5 18.99 -8.46 15.22
N PHE A 6 20.25 -8.88 15.00
CA PHE A 6 21.02 -8.49 13.80
C PHE A 6 20.41 -9.02 12.52
N GLU A 7 19.92 -10.25 12.50
CA GLU A 7 19.22 -10.82 11.36
C GLU A 7 17.95 -10.01 11.04
N ALA A 8 17.14 -9.70 12.05
CA ALA A 8 15.95 -8.89 11.88
C ALA A 8 16.26 -7.47 11.39
N LEU A 9 17.32 -6.82 11.87
CA LEU A 9 17.76 -5.51 11.40
C LEU A 9 18.23 -5.56 9.93
N ARG A 10 18.92 -6.61 9.52
CA ARG A 10 19.29 -6.81 8.12
C ARG A 10 18.08 -7.03 7.23
N ASN A 11 17.08 -7.79 7.67
CA ASN A 11 15.84 -8.02 6.92
C ASN A 11 15.06 -6.74 6.64
N VAL A 12 15.17 -5.73 7.51
CA VAL A 12 14.59 -4.39 7.29
C VAL A 12 15.55 -3.42 6.60
N HIS A 13 16.69 -3.89 6.08
CA HIS A 13 17.74 -3.08 5.47
C HIS A 13 18.19 -1.90 6.35
N PHE A 14 18.30 -2.13 7.66
CA PHE A 14 18.84 -1.13 8.55
C PHE A 14 20.37 -1.11 8.45
N PRO A 15 21.01 0.09 8.32
CA PRO A 15 22.46 0.20 8.15
C PRO A 15 23.24 -0.39 9.34
N GLU A 16 24.24 -1.24 9.05
CA GLU A 16 25.00 -1.92 10.11
C GLU A 16 25.80 -0.97 11.00
N GLU A 17 26.24 0.16 10.44
CA GLU A 17 26.94 1.22 11.16
C GLU A 17 26.07 1.88 12.25
N LEU A 18 24.75 1.74 12.15
CA LEU A 18 23.78 2.32 13.09
C LEU A 18 23.26 1.32 14.14
N PHE A 19 23.69 0.06 14.10
CA PHE A 19 23.16 -0.99 14.99
C PHE A 19 23.30 -0.67 16.48
N TYR A 20 24.33 0.09 16.85
CA TYR A 20 24.60 0.51 18.24
C TYR A 20 24.24 1.97 18.50
N GLN A 21 23.60 2.66 17.54
CA GLN A 21 23.18 4.04 17.70
C GLN A 21 22.02 4.12 18.71
N PRO A 22 22.02 5.12 19.63
CA PRO A 22 20.87 5.35 20.49
C PRO A 22 19.59 5.58 19.67
N PRO A 23 18.45 4.97 20.07
CA PRO A 23 17.20 5.08 19.30
C PRO A 23 16.70 6.52 19.11
N PHE A 24 17.06 7.43 20.01
CA PHE A 24 16.64 8.84 19.95
C PHE A 24 17.32 9.61 18.83
N ASP A 25 18.50 9.17 18.38
CA ASP A 25 19.28 9.81 17.31
C ASP A 25 18.90 9.33 15.91
N LEU A 26 17.99 8.35 15.82
CA LEU A 26 17.51 7.81 14.57
C LEU A 26 16.43 8.69 13.94
N SER A 27 16.40 8.76 12.61
CA SER A 27 15.32 9.38 11.85
C SER A 27 13.97 8.65 12.03
N GLY A 28 12.85 9.28 11.66
CA GLY A 28 11.53 8.66 11.75
C GLY A 28 11.43 7.33 11.00
N GLY A 29 11.94 7.27 9.76
CA GLY A 29 11.99 6.05 8.96
C GLY A 29 12.88 4.97 9.57
N GLN A 30 14.05 5.36 10.12
CA GLN A 30 14.95 4.44 10.82
C GLN A 30 14.29 3.85 12.07
N LYS A 31 13.63 4.69 12.89
CA LYS A 31 12.85 4.23 14.06
C LYS A 31 11.79 3.23 13.67
N ARG A 32 11.08 3.47 12.57
CA ARG A 32 10.05 2.56 12.05
C ARG A 32 10.65 1.21 11.65
N ARG A 33 11.76 1.21 10.92
CA ARG A 33 12.48 -0.02 10.55
C ARG A 33 12.92 -0.83 11.77
N VAL A 34 13.48 -0.18 12.79
CA VAL A 34 13.89 -0.82 14.06
C VAL A 34 12.68 -1.41 14.80
N ALA A 35 11.54 -0.70 14.83
CA ALA A 35 10.32 -1.21 15.45
C ALA A 35 9.81 -2.49 14.74
N ILE A 36 9.79 -2.49 13.39
CA ILE A 36 9.44 -3.67 12.60
C ILE A 36 10.43 -4.82 12.86
N ALA A 37 11.74 -4.53 12.87
CA ALA A 37 12.77 -5.53 13.17
C ALA A 37 12.58 -6.16 14.55
N GLY A 38 12.19 -5.37 15.56
CA GLY A 38 11.91 -5.87 16.90
C GLY A 38 10.81 -6.94 16.93
N VAL A 39 9.77 -6.77 16.14
CA VAL A 39 8.70 -7.78 16.00
C VAL A 39 9.18 -8.98 15.18
N LEU A 40 9.91 -8.74 14.09
CA LEU A 40 10.45 -9.81 13.23
C LEU A 40 11.42 -10.74 13.96
N ALA A 41 12.17 -10.23 14.94
CA ALA A 41 13.07 -11.04 15.76
C ALA A 41 12.35 -12.17 16.55
N MET A 42 11.02 -12.10 16.66
CA MET A 42 10.18 -13.15 17.24
C MET A 42 9.78 -14.24 16.23
N HIS A 43 10.15 -14.09 14.94
CA HIS A 43 9.76 -14.97 13.81
C HIS A 43 8.24 -15.20 13.71
N PRO A 44 7.43 -14.12 13.59
CA PRO A 44 6.00 -14.26 13.50
C PRO A 44 5.57 -14.83 12.13
N ASP A 45 4.53 -15.66 12.11
CA ASP A 45 3.85 -16.07 10.86
C ASP A 45 2.96 -14.96 10.29
N VAL A 46 2.46 -14.09 11.18
CA VAL A 46 1.58 -12.96 10.84
C VAL A 46 2.10 -11.68 11.48
N LEU A 47 2.29 -10.65 10.68
CA LEU A 47 2.70 -9.30 11.11
C LEU A 47 1.54 -8.33 10.89
N ILE A 48 1.05 -7.72 11.98
CA ILE A 48 -0.02 -6.71 11.92
C ILE A 48 0.63 -5.34 12.12
N LEU A 49 0.35 -4.42 11.21
CA LEU A 49 0.89 -3.07 11.20
C LEU A 49 -0.25 -2.06 11.12
N ASP A 50 -0.34 -1.23 12.14
CA ASP A 50 -1.32 -0.15 12.21
C ASP A 50 -0.64 1.16 11.81
N GLU A 51 -1.13 1.76 10.70
CA GLU A 51 -0.63 3.01 10.11
C GLU A 51 0.91 3.07 10.01
N PRO A 52 1.59 2.08 9.39
CA PRO A 52 3.05 2.00 9.43
C PRO A 52 3.75 3.15 8.67
N THR A 53 3.03 3.89 7.85
CA THR A 53 3.54 5.02 7.06
C THR A 53 3.16 6.38 7.63
N ALA A 54 2.40 6.43 8.74
CA ALA A 54 1.98 7.68 9.34
C ALA A 54 3.16 8.58 9.73
N GLY A 55 3.09 9.87 9.36
CA GLY A 55 4.11 10.85 9.68
C GLY A 55 5.41 10.75 8.87
N LEU A 56 5.48 9.89 7.87
CA LEU A 56 6.60 9.82 6.92
C LEU A 56 6.33 10.75 5.73
N ASP A 57 7.40 11.24 5.14
CA ASP A 57 7.36 11.89 3.83
C ASP A 57 7.04 10.87 2.73
N PRO A 58 6.68 11.30 1.51
CA PRO A 58 6.32 10.39 0.43
C PRO A 58 7.40 9.34 0.11
N ALA A 59 8.67 9.73 0.12
CA ALA A 59 9.78 8.79 -0.15
C ALA A 59 9.92 7.75 0.95
N GLY A 60 9.87 8.16 2.22
CA GLY A 60 9.92 7.25 3.37
C GLY A 60 8.71 6.31 3.44
N ARG A 61 7.53 6.78 3.00
CA ARG A 61 6.32 5.94 2.85
C ARG A 61 6.56 4.82 1.85
N ASP A 62 6.98 5.17 0.62
CA ASP A 62 7.26 4.20 -0.43
C ASP A 62 8.33 3.19 0.01
N GLU A 63 9.39 3.65 0.67
CA GLU A 63 10.44 2.76 1.18
C GLU A 63 9.93 1.73 2.19
N ILE A 64 9.04 2.11 3.10
CA ILE A 64 8.46 1.17 4.09
C ILE A 64 7.53 0.18 3.40
N LEU A 65 6.66 0.62 2.50
CA LEU A 65 5.73 -0.26 1.79
C LEU A 65 6.47 -1.26 0.87
N GLU A 66 7.48 -0.79 0.16
CA GLU A 66 8.38 -1.66 -0.63
C GLU A 66 9.11 -2.67 0.24
N LEU A 67 9.57 -2.27 1.42
CA LEU A 67 10.19 -3.16 2.39
C LEU A 67 9.21 -4.26 2.83
N LEU A 68 7.98 -3.90 3.20
CA LEU A 68 6.93 -4.85 3.59
C LEU A 68 6.60 -5.82 2.47
N ALA A 69 6.48 -5.33 1.23
CA ALA A 69 6.23 -6.17 0.06
C ALA A 69 7.37 -7.17 -0.19
N ARG A 70 8.63 -6.77 0.00
CA ARG A 70 9.80 -7.67 -0.08
C ARG A 70 9.78 -8.70 1.03
N MET A 71 9.59 -8.28 2.28
CA MET A 71 9.53 -9.18 3.44
C MET A 71 8.47 -10.27 3.26
N ARG A 72 7.28 -9.91 2.76
CA ARG A 72 6.23 -10.89 2.45
C ARG A 72 6.73 -11.94 1.44
N ARG A 73 7.40 -11.51 0.36
CA ARG A 73 7.91 -12.43 -0.67
C ARG A 73 9.05 -13.30 -0.16
N ASP A 74 10.00 -12.71 0.56
CA ASP A 74 11.27 -13.34 0.92
C ASP A 74 11.15 -14.21 2.17
N LEU A 75 10.32 -13.79 3.14
CA LEU A 75 10.13 -14.50 4.41
C LEU A 75 8.84 -15.36 4.43
N GLY A 76 7.94 -15.20 3.46
CA GLY A 76 6.69 -15.95 3.38
C GLY A 76 5.69 -15.63 4.49
N ILE A 77 5.85 -14.50 5.21
CA ILE A 77 4.96 -14.07 6.28
C ILE A 77 3.67 -13.44 5.74
N THR A 78 2.58 -13.58 6.48
CA THR A 78 1.35 -12.83 6.20
C THR A 78 1.45 -11.45 6.80
N ILE A 79 1.18 -10.40 6.02
CA ILE A 79 1.16 -9.02 6.50
C ILE A 79 -0.28 -8.50 6.47
N ILE A 80 -0.76 -8.03 7.61
CA ILE A 80 -2.03 -7.30 7.74
C ILE A 80 -1.69 -5.83 7.94
N LEU A 81 -2.12 -5.01 6.99
CA LEU A 81 -1.87 -3.58 6.98
C LEU A 81 -3.18 -2.85 7.30
N VAL A 82 -3.21 -2.08 8.39
CA VAL A 82 -4.29 -1.14 8.66
C VAL A 82 -3.84 0.23 8.15
N SER A 83 -4.60 0.82 7.23
CA SER A 83 -4.28 2.11 6.62
C SER A 83 -5.54 2.81 6.13
N HIS A 84 -5.49 4.14 6.06
CA HIS A 84 -6.48 4.99 5.41
C HIS A 84 -5.98 5.55 4.06
N SER A 85 -4.80 5.15 3.59
CA SER A 85 -4.26 5.53 2.28
C SER A 85 -4.73 4.56 1.21
N MET A 86 -5.72 4.96 0.44
CA MET A 86 -6.30 4.11 -0.60
C MET A 86 -5.33 3.84 -1.75
N GLU A 87 -4.43 4.78 -2.05
CA GLU A 87 -3.36 4.61 -3.04
C GLU A 87 -2.37 3.51 -2.63
N ASP A 88 -1.97 3.48 -1.34
CA ASP A 88 -1.06 2.47 -0.80
C ASP A 88 -1.73 1.09 -0.83
N VAL A 89 -2.99 1.03 -0.40
CA VAL A 89 -3.79 -0.19 -0.40
C VAL A 89 -3.97 -0.72 -1.83
N ALA A 90 -4.31 0.15 -2.80
CA ALA A 90 -4.47 -0.23 -4.20
C ALA A 90 -3.21 -0.86 -4.80
N LYS A 91 -2.02 -0.38 -4.38
CA LYS A 91 -0.73 -0.76 -4.96
C LYS A 91 -0.10 -1.99 -4.31
N TYR A 92 -0.27 -2.17 -3.00
CA TYR A 92 0.56 -3.10 -2.23
C TYR A 92 -0.17 -4.30 -1.63
N VAL A 93 -1.52 -4.33 -1.60
CA VAL A 93 -2.25 -5.44 -0.99
C VAL A 93 -2.92 -6.35 -2.03
N ASP A 94 -3.10 -7.62 -1.69
CA ASP A 94 -3.81 -8.58 -2.56
C ASP A 94 -5.29 -8.69 -2.19
N ARG A 95 -5.62 -8.44 -0.93
CA ARG A 95 -6.99 -8.53 -0.40
C ARG A 95 -7.26 -7.39 0.55
N LEU A 96 -8.41 -6.79 0.41
CA LEU A 96 -8.88 -5.65 1.18
C LEU A 96 -10.11 -6.05 1.99
N PHE A 97 -10.13 -5.62 3.25
CA PHE A 97 -11.26 -5.70 4.14
C PHE A 97 -11.67 -4.28 4.54
N VAL A 98 -12.88 -3.88 4.23
CA VAL A 98 -13.42 -2.58 4.62
C VAL A 98 -14.30 -2.76 5.84
N MET A 99 -13.90 -2.11 6.94
CA MET A 99 -14.62 -2.15 8.20
C MET A 99 -15.39 -0.84 8.40
N ASN A 100 -16.65 -0.94 8.80
CA ASN A 100 -17.47 0.19 9.20
C ASN A 100 -18.28 -0.17 10.44
N ASP A 101 -18.27 0.69 11.46
CA ASP A 101 -19.00 0.50 12.73
C ASP A 101 -18.77 -0.88 13.39
N GLY A 102 -17.57 -1.44 13.24
CA GLY A 102 -17.20 -2.74 13.81
C GLY A 102 -17.66 -3.94 12.98
N GLU A 103 -18.27 -3.74 11.81
CA GLU A 103 -18.73 -4.78 10.91
C GLU A 103 -17.91 -4.80 9.62
N LEU A 104 -17.79 -5.97 9.01
CA LEU A 104 -17.19 -6.14 7.69
C LEU A 104 -18.18 -5.69 6.62
N MET A 105 -17.89 -4.59 5.94
CA MET A 105 -18.75 -4.02 4.90
C MET A 105 -18.47 -4.61 3.52
N LEU A 106 -17.20 -4.62 3.12
CA LEU A 106 -16.74 -5.13 1.81
C LEU A 106 -15.46 -5.94 2.00
N GLU A 107 -15.27 -6.95 1.17
CA GLU A 107 -14.00 -7.67 1.07
C GLU A 107 -13.76 -8.14 -0.38
N GLY A 108 -12.50 -8.21 -0.77
CA GLY A 108 -12.11 -8.69 -2.10
C GLY A 108 -10.74 -8.19 -2.53
N ALA A 109 -10.39 -8.40 -3.78
CA ALA A 109 -9.24 -7.73 -4.39
C ALA A 109 -9.48 -6.21 -4.45
N PRO A 110 -8.43 -5.37 -4.36
CA PRO A 110 -8.60 -3.91 -4.42
C PRO A 110 -9.47 -3.44 -5.59
N LYS A 111 -9.28 -3.99 -6.78
CA LYS A 111 -10.09 -3.66 -7.98
C LYS A 111 -11.57 -3.95 -7.78
N GLU A 112 -11.91 -5.04 -7.11
CA GLU A 112 -13.32 -5.40 -6.84
C GLU A 112 -13.93 -4.44 -5.83
N VAL A 113 -13.22 -4.15 -4.74
CA VAL A 113 -13.70 -3.26 -3.68
C VAL A 113 -13.84 -1.82 -4.19
N PHE A 114 -12.89 -1.31 -4.96
CA PHE A 114 -12.94 0.07 -5.47
C PHE A 114 -13.99 0.31 -6.56
N ARG A 115 -14.57 -0.74 -7.18
CA ARG A 115 -15.78 -0.59 -7.99
C ARG A 115 -16.97 -0.06 -7.19
N HIS A 116 -16.98 -0.31 -5.87
CA HIS A 116 -17.99 0.17 -4.93
C HIS A 116 -17.65 1.54 -4.33
N TYR A 117 -16.93 2.40 -5.08
CA TYR A 117 -16.44 3.69 -4.56
C TYR A 117 -17.54 4.57 -3.97
N LYS A 118 -18.76 4.53 -4.51
CA LYS A 118 -19.90 5.29 -3.97
C LYS A 118 -20.37 4.79 -2.60
N GLU A 119 -20.26 3.47 -2.36
CA GLU A 119 -20.58 2.87 -1.06
C GLU A 119 -19.47 3.23 -0.05
N LEU A 120 -18.20 3.26 -0.48
CA LEU A 120 -17.10 3.73 0.35
C LEU A 120 -17.28 5.19 0.74
N GLU A 121 -17.64 6.06 -0.19
CA GLU A 121 -17.94 7.48 0.09
C GLU A 121 -19.06 7.67 1.10
N ALA A 122 -20.11 6.84 1.03
CA ALA A 122 -21.25 6.90 1.95
C ALA A 122 -20.84 6.68 3.42
N VAL A 123 -19.72 5.99 3.66
CA VAL A 123 -19.15 5.76 5.00
C VAL A 123 -17.91 6.61 5.29
N GLY A 124 -17.63 7.63 4.46
CA GLY A 124 -16.53 8.56 4.65
C GLY A 124 -15.18 8.06 4.20
N LEU A 125 -15.12 6.96 3.45
CA LEU A 125 -13.90 6.46 2.82
C LEU A 125 -13.82 6.93 1.37
N ALA A 126 -12.61 7.22 0.87
CA ALA A 126 -12.38 7.51 -0.54
C ALA A 126 -11.93 6.25 -1.29
N ALA A 127 -12.08 6.23 -2.61
CA ALA A 127 -11.32 5.34 -3.48
C ALA A 127 -10.01 6.03 -3.91
N PRO A 128 -9.05 5.33 -4.56
CA PRO A 128 -7.91 5.98 -5.19
C PRO A 128 -8.35 7.06 -6.18
N GLN A 129 -7.61 8.17 -6.26
CA GLN A 129 -7.97 9.29 -7.15
C GLN A 129 -8.12 8.87 -8.62
N VAL A 130 -7.33 7.91 -9.06
CA VAL A 130 -7.44 7.34 -10.41
C VAL A 130 -8.83 6.77 -10.69
N THR A 131 -9.49 6.15 -9.72
CA THR A 131 -10.85 5.60 -9.89
C THR A 131 -11.82 6.69 -10.35
N TYR A 132 -11.80 7.85 -9.71
CA TYR A 132 -12.66 8.99 -10.10
C TYR A 132 -12.31 9.53 -11.49
N ILE A 133 -11.03 9.69 -11.79
CA ILE A 133 -10.56 10.17 -13.09
C ILE A 133 -11.03 9.23 -14.21
N MET A 134 -10.91 7.92 -14.02
CA MET A 134 -11.30 6.93 -15.02
C MET A 134 -12.82 6.98 -15.29
N HIS A 135 -13.63 7.09 -14.22
CA HIS A 135 -15.08 7.27 -14.36
C HIS A 135 -15.43 8.55 -15.13
N GLU A 136 -14.80 9.68 -14.79
CA GLU A 136 -15.03 10.95 -15.46
C GLU A 136 -14.63 10.90 -16.96
N LEU A 137 -13.51 10.28 -17.30
CA LEU A 137 -13.08 10.08 -18.67
C LEU A 137 -14.07 9.21 -19.45
N LYS A 138 -14.58 8.15 -18.85
CA LYS A 138 -15.59 7.29 -19.45
C LYS A 138 -16.89 8.06 -19.74
N GLU A 139 -17.36 8.87 -18.79
CA GLU A 139 -18.55 9.74 -18.97
C GLU A 139 -18.36 10.77 -20.09
N LYS A 140 -17.13 11.26 -20.28
CA LYS A 140 -16.77 12.16 -21.38
C LYS A 140 -16.57 11.43 -22.73
N GLY A 141 -16.82 10.14 -22.78
CA GLY A 141 -16.80 9.34 -24.02
C GLY A 141 -15.44 8.76 -24.39
N LEU A 142 -14.47 8.75 -23.48
CA LEU A 142 -13.21 8.02 -23.70
C LEU A 142 -13.40 6.57 -23.23
N ASP A 143 -13.10 5.61 -24.12
CA ASP A 143 -13.26 4.19 -23.81
C ASP A 143 -12.06 3.68 -23.00
N VAL A 144 -12.12 3.91 -21.69
CA VAL A 144 -11.11 3.52 -20.71
C VAL A 144 -11.60 2.39 -19.82
N ASP A 145 -10.66 1.58 -19.34
CA ASP A 145 -10.92 0.54 -18.35
C ASP A 145 -11.12 1.16 -16.96
N LEU A 146 -12.27 0.91 -16.35
CA LEU A 146 -12.62 1.43 -15.01
C LEU A 146 -11.95 0.66 -13.87
N ASP A 147 -11.32 -0.47 -14.16
CA ASP A 147 -10.64 -1.31 -13.16
C ASP A 147 -9.22 -0.82 -12.83
N ALA A 148 -8.76 0.27 -13.45
CA ALA A 148 -7.50 0.89 -13.10
C ALA A 148 -7.58 1.52 -11.70
N THR A 149 -6.72 1.06 -10.80
CA THR A 149 -6.64 1.53 -9.40
C THR A 149 -5.31 2.20 -9.07
N THR A 150 -4.34 2.09 -9.97
CA THR A 150 -3.01 2.73 -9.84
C THR A 150 -2.75 3.69 -10.99
N ILE A 151 -1.83 4.65 -10.77
CA ILE A 151 -1.44 5.65 -11.80
C ILE A 151 -0.90 4.97 -13.06
N ASP A 152 -0.09 3.91 -12.90
CA ASP A 152 0.50 3.20 -14.04
C ASP A 152 -0.57 2.48 -14.87
N GLU A 153 -1.54 1.83 -14.24
CA GLU A 153 -2.66 1.21 -14.92
C GLU A 153 -3.52 2.26 -15.65
N ALA A 154 -3.86 3.37 -14.98
CA ALA A 154 -4.63 4.45 -15.57
C ALA A 154 -3.91 5.05 -16.79
N LYS A 155 -2.60 5.31 -16.67
CA LYS A 155 -1.77 5.81 -17.78
C LYS A 155 -1.84 4.86 -18.98
N GLN A 156 -1.70 3.56 -18.76
CA GLN A 156 -1.70 2.58 -19.85
C GLN A 156 -3.04 2.57 -20.57
N THR A 157 -4.14 2.44 -19.84
CA THR A 157 -5.49 2.37 -20.45
C THR A 157 -5.89 3.66 -21.16
N ILE A 158 -5.47 4.85 -20.65
CA ILE A 158 -5.69 6.13 -21.29
C ILE A 158 -4.91 6.20 -22.62
N LEU A 159 -3.64 5.81 -22.63
CA LEU A 159 -2.83 5.80 -23.87
C LEU A 159 -3.42 4.86 -24.90
N ASP A 160 -3.85 3.67 -24.51
CA ASP A 160 -4.47 2.69 -25.38
C ASP A 160 -5.78 3.24 -25.99
N ALA A 161 -6.63 3.88 -25.17
CA ALA A 161 -7.87 4.49 -25.62
C ALA A 161 -7.65 5.67 -26.59
N LEU A 162 -6.58 6.44 -26.40
CA LEU A 162 -6.24 7.55 -27.31
C LEU A 162 -5.66 7.06 -28.63
N MET A 163 -4.88 5.99 -28.63
CA MET A 163 -4.30 5.40 -29.84
C MET A 163 -5.35 4.68 -30.72
N HIS A 164 -6.41 4.15 -30.10
CA HIS A 164 -7.49 3.45 -30.80
C HIS A 164 -8.70 4.34 -31.11
N ARG A 165 -8.60 5.65 -30.87
CA ARG A 165 -9.67 6.59 -31.27
C ARG A 165 -9.79 6.59 -32.79
N PRO A 166 -10.95 6.24 -33.36
CA PRO A 166 -11.16 6.44 -34.81
C PRO A 166 -10.99 7.93 -35.07
N THR A 167 -10.12 8.27 -36.02
CA THR A 167 -9.98 9.63 -36.52
C THR A 167 -11.36 10.07 -37.01
N ALA A 168 -11.98 10.99 -36.25
CA ALA A 168 -13.22 11.61 -36.71
C ALA A 168 -12.91 12.35 -38.01
N ASN A 169 -13.45 11.84 -39.10
CA ASN A 169 -13.52 12.54 -40.40
C ASN A 169 -14.52 13.68 -40.32
#